data_f8e6ff8b5467d61ff9b4f2f676e8b9c1
#
_entry.id   f8e6ff8b5467d61ff9b4f2f676e8b9c1
#
_cell.length_a   1.000
_cell.length_b   1.000
_cell.length_c   1.000
_cell.angle_alpha   90.00
_cell.angle_beta   90.00
_cell.angle_gamma   90.00
#
_symmetry.space_group_name_H-M   'P 1'
#
loop_
_entity.id
_entity.type
_entity.pdbx_description
1 polymer ?
#
loop_
_entity_poly.entity_id
_entity_poly.type
_entity_poly.pdbx_seq_one_letter_code
_entity_poly.pdbx_strand_id
1 'polypeptide(L)'
;MADFLKDGYAAPSSEFVQWCAADDMLAMAEYGMKDYETAAEYFKKYYSSYPKGKFAENAKYFVGESLYQNAPEPRLDQSTTITAIAAFQEFLDLYPDARLKQQATNRLFALQDLLVEKEYKSAKLYFDMGTYFGNCTSGGNNYEACIVTAQNALKDYPY
;
A
#
# COMPACT_ATOMS: atom_id res chain seq x y z
N MET A 1 2.50 -22.63 7.66
CA MET A 1 3.60 -22.87 6.73
C MET A 1 3.18 -23.26 5.31
N ALA A 2 1.97 -23.80 5.10
CA ALA A 2 1.51 -24.29 3.80
C ALA A 2 0.90 -23.22 2.86
N ASP A 3 0.46 -22.08 3.37
CA ASP A 3 -0.19 -21.05 2.55
C ASP A 3 0.78 -20.04 1.92
N PHE A 4 2.00 -19.93 2.45
CA PHE A 4 3.07 -19.09 1.88
C PHE A 4 3.50 -19.52 0.47
N LEU A 5 3.23 -20.76 0.10
CA LEU A 5 3.62 -21.37 -1.18
C LEU A 5 2.56 -21.18 -2.29
N LYS A 6 1.35 -20.74 -1.94
CA LYS A 6 0.25 -20.58 -2.93
C LYS A 6 0.31 -19.29 -3.72
N ASP A 7 0.99 -18.26 -3.22
CA ASP A 7 1.03 -16.94 -3.84
C ASP A 7 2.28 -16.73 -4.73
N GLY A 8 2.93 -17.81 -5.18
CA GLY A 8 4.05 -17.73 -6.12
C GLY A 8 5.38 -17.30 -5.50
N TYR A 9 5.47 -17.20 -4.19
CA TYR A 9 6.74 -17.03 -3.51
C TYR A 9 7.48 -18.36 -3.49
N ALA A 10 8.62 -18.43 -4.19
CA ALA A 10 9.52 -19.57 -4.09
C ALA A 10 9.88 -19.78 -2.61
N ALA A 11 9.82 -21.04 -2.14
CA ALA A 11 10.27 -21.38 -0.81
C ALA A 11 11.62 -20.71 -0.54
N PRO A 12 11.83 -20.09 0.63
CA PRO A 12 13.10 -19.48 0.94
C PRO A 12 14.21 -20.50 0.79
N SER A 13 15.24 -20.18 0.01
CA SER A 13 16.41 -21.03 -0.15
C SER A 13 17.05 -21.26 1.22
N SER A 14 17.82 -22.35 1.36
CA SER A 14 18.56 -22.63 2.60
C SER A 14 19.48 -21.46 3.03
N GLU A 15 19.94 -20.65 2.07
CA GLU A 15 20.68 -19.41 2.30
C GLU A 15 19.80 -18.32 2.91
N PHE A 16 18.52 -18.23 2.55
CA PHE A 16 17.57 -17.29 3.14
C PHE A 16 17.35 -17.59 4.64
N VAL A 17 17.29 -18.85 5.02
CA VAL A 17 17.12 -19.26 6.43
C VAL A 17 18.38 -19.02 7.26
N GLN A 18 19.58 -19.23 6.69
CA GLN A 18 20.85 -18.97 7.40
C GLN A 18 21.12 -17.48 7.61
N TRP A 19 20.44 -16.66 6.86
CA TRP A 19 20.70 -15.26 6.75
C TRP A 19 19.85 -14.36 7.63
N CYS A 20 18.72 -14.85 8.04
CA CYS A 20 17.86 -14.10 8.94
C CYS A 20 18.56 -13.97 10.31
N ALA A 21 19.19 -12.82 10.53
CA ALA A 21 19.39 -12.35 11.89
C ALA A 21 18.05 -12.43 12.64
N ALA A 22 18.06 -12.58 13.95
CA ALA A 22 16.83 -12.79 14.74
C ALA A 22 15.71 -11.77 14.43
N ASP A 23 16.08 -10.55 14.06
CA ASP A 23 15.15 -9.48 13.71
C ASP A 23 14.38 -9.74 12.40
N ASP A 24 14.97 -10.45 11.41
CA ASP A 24 14.29 -10.77 10.15
C ASP A 24 13.38 -11.97 10.26
N MET A 25 13.82 -12.99 11.00
CA MET A 25 12.96 -14.14 11.30
C MET A 25 11.69 -13.67 12.04
N LEU A 26 11.83 -12.67 12.91
CA LEU A 26 10.72 -12.07 13.63
C LEU A 26 9.80 -11.33 12.65
N ALA A 27 10.35 -10.47 11.78
CA ALA A 27 9.58 -9.76 10.77
C ALA A 27 8.79 -10.71 9.82
N MET A 28 9.44 -11.79 9.37
CA MET A 28 8.82 -12.80 8.53
C MET A 28 7.77 -13.64 9.28
N ALA A 29 7.99 -13.89 10.57
CA ALA A 29 7.02 -14.59 11.40
C ALA A 29 5.76 -13.73 11.63
N GLU A 30 5.93 -12.45 11.93
CA GLU A 30 4.81 -11.51 12.08
C GLU A 30 4.03 -11.36 10.77
N TYR A 31 4.74 -11.24 9.62
CA TYR A 31 4.11 -11.25 8.31
C TYR A 31 3.30 -12.55 8.08
N GLY A 32 3.87 -13.70 8.42
CA GLY A 32 3.20 -15.00 8.34
C GLY A 32 1.99 -15.14 9.26
N MET A 33 1.99 -14.49 10.42
CA MET A 33 0.85 -14.39 11.34
C MET A 33 -0.18 -13.34 10.91
N LYS A 34 0.08 -12.61 9.82
CA LYS A 34 -0.73 -11.50 9.29
C LYS A 34 -0.76 -10.26 10.20
N ASP A 35 0.19 -10.14 11.10
CA ASP A 35 0.44 -8.88 11.82
C ASP A 35 1.34 -8.00 10.96
N TYR A 36 0.71 -7.40 9.93
CA TYR A 36 1.42 -6.64 8.91
C TYR A 36 1.99 -5.31 9.43
N GLU A 37 1.37 -4.72 10.44
CA GLU A 37 1.84 -3.48 11.05
C GLU A 37 3.17 -3.71 11.77
N THR A 38 3.20 -4.69 12.66
CA THR A 38 4.41 -5.10 13.38
C THR A 38 5.49 -5.61 12.42
N ALA A 39 5.13 -6.38 11.41
CA ALA A 39 6.07 -6.84 10.38
C ALA A 39 6.74 -5.67 9.64
N ALA A 40 5.97 -4.64 9.24
CA ALA A 40 6.52 -3.46 8.58
C ALA A 40 7.54 -2.71 9.46
N GLU A 41 7.29 -2.62 10.78
CA GLU A 41 8.24 -2.00 11.73
C GLU A 41 9.54 -2.79 11.85
N TYR A 42 9.47 -4.11 11.95
CA TYR A 42 10.66 -4.95 12.01
C TYR A 42 11.47 -4.91 10.72
N PHE A 43 10.84 -4.92 9.54
CA PHE A 43 11.54 -4.75 8.27
C PHE A 43 12.20 -3.37 8.15
N LYS A 44 11.55 -2.29 8.62
CA LYS A 44 12.16 -0.95 8.68
C LYS A 44 13.38 -0.93 9.59
N LYS A 45 13.26 -1.53 10.77
CA LYS A 45 14.37 -1.64 11.74
C LYS A 45 15.55 -2.40 11.15
N TYR A 46 15.28 -3.52 10.49
CA TYR A 46 16.32 -4.28 9.80
C TYR A 46 17.04 -3.46 8.73
N TYR A 47 16.29 -2.84 7.82
CA TYR A 47 16.87 -2.01 6.77
C TYR A 47 17.73 -0.86 7.35
N SER A 48 17.29 -0.25 8.45
CA SER A 48 18.05 0.81 9.13
C SER A 48 19.37 0.29 9.74
N SER A 49 19.37 -0.95 10.24
CA SER A 49 20.56 -1.57 10.83
C SER A 49 21.55 -2.09 9.77
N TYR A 50 21.02 -2.58 8.64
CA TYR A 50 21.81 -3.23 7.59
C TYR A 50 21.49 -2.73 6.17
N PRO A 51 21.67 -1.43 5.86
CA PRO A 51 21.23 -0.84 4.60
C PRO A 51 21.98 -1.34 3.36
N LYS A 52 23.16 -1.93 3.54
CA LYS A 52 24.00 -2.54 2.48
C LYS A 52 24.03 -4.06 2.57
N GLY A 53 23.22 -4.64 3.42
CA GLY A 53 23.12 -6.09 3.56
C GLY A 53 22.58 -6.75 2.28
N LYS A 54 22.96 -8.01 2.06
CA LYS A 54 22.53 -8.81 0.88
C LYS A 54 21.01 -8.78 0.66
N PHE A 55 20.24 -8.48 1.65
CA PHE A 55 18.78 -8.57 1.66
C PHE A 55 18.07 -7.24 2.04
N ALA A 56 18.83 -6.16 2.09
CA ALA A 56 18.29 -4.83 2.28
C ALA A 56 17.22 -4.51 1.23
N GLU A 57 17.41 -4.95 -0.03
CA GLU A 57 16.44 -4.87 -1.11
C GLU A 57 15.13 -5.59 -0.74
N ASN A 58 15.20 -6.85 -0.29
CA ASN A 58 14.03 -7.61 0.09
C ASN A 58 13.30 -6.99 1.30
N ALA A 59 14.04 -6.60 2.33
CA ALA A 59 13.46 -5.95 3.51
C ALA A 59 12.73 -4.66 3.12
N LYS A 60 13.32 -3.85 2.24
CA LYS A 60 12.69 -2.63 1.75
C LYS A 60 11.40 -2.90 0.97
N TYR A 61 11.39 -3.93 0.13
CA TYR A 61 10.19 -4.39 -0.55
C TYR A 61 9.10 -4.85 0.43
N PHE A 62 9.47 -5.67 1.43
CA PHE A 62 8.52 -6.20 2.40
C PHE A 62 7.94 -5.14 3.35
N VAL A 63 8.62 -4.01 3.55
CA VAL A 63 7.99 -2.83 4.20
C VAL A 63 6.76 -2.40 3.39
N GLY A 64 6.91 -2.19 2.09
CA GLY A 64 5.81 -1.82 1.20
C GLY A 64 4.72 -2.89 1.14
N GLU A 65 5.09 -4.16 1.00
CA GLU A 65 4.16 -5.29 0.91
C GLU A 65 3.34 -5.47 2.21
N SER A 66 3.97 -5.33 3.37
CA SER A 66 3.26 -5.38 4.65
C SER A 66 2.23 -4.25 4.79
N LEU A 67 2.61 -3.03 4.41
CA LEU A 67 1.70 -1.90 4.40
C LEU A 67 0.57 -2.06 3.36
N TYR A 68 0.85 -2.67 2.20
CA TYR A 68 -0.16 -3.01 1.20
C TYR A 68 -1.19 -4.00 1.73
N GLN A 69 -0.74 -5.06 2.42
CA GLN A 69 -1.63 -6.05 3.02
C GLN A 69 -2.47 -5.47 4.17
N ASN A 70 -1.98 -4.41 4.82
CA ASN A 70 -2.67 -3.68 5.87
C ASN A 70 -3.49 -2.49 5.35
N ALA A 71 -3.55 -2.27 4.02
CA ALA A 71 -4.31 -1.17 3.44
C ALA A 71 -5.81 -1.35 3.71
N PRO A 72 -6.48 -0.34 4.25
CA PRO A 72 -7.90 -0.42 4.59
C PRO A 72 -8.79 -0.30 3.35
N GLU A 73 -10.09 -0.59 3.53
CA GLU A 73 -11.08 -0.33 2.49
C GLU A 73 -11.12 1.15 2.07
N PRO A 74 -11.53 1.48 0.81
CA PRO A 74 -11.52 2.85 0.28
C PRO A 74 -12.27 3.88 1.12
N ARG A 75 -13.28 3.46 1.89
CA ARG A 75 -14.12 4.36 2.71
C ARG A 75 -13.46 4.78 4.03
N LEU A 76 -12.43 4.06 4.43
CA LEU A 76 -11.72 4.30 5.69
C LEU A 76 -10.58 5.31 5.50
N ASP A 77 -9.87 5.59 6.58
CA ASP A 77 -8.67 6.42 6.52
C ASP A 77 -7.59 5.76 5.67
N GLN A 78 -7.02 6.52 4.73
CA GLN A 78 -6.06 6.03 3.74
C GLN A 78 -4.61 6.40 4.08
N SER A 79 -4.31 6.76 5.31
CA SER A 79 -2.93 7.10 5.73
C SER A 79 -1.96 5.94 5.52
N THR A 80 -2.37 4.72 5.83
CA THR A 80 -1.59 3.50 5.57
C THR A 80 -1.35 3.30 4.06
N THR A 81 -2.36 3.51 3.22
CA THR A 81 -2.27 3.41 1.76
C THR A 81 -1.25 4.42 1.20
N ILE A 82 -1.29 5.66 1.66
CA ILE A 82 -0.34 6.70 1.24
C ILE A 82 1.09 6.33 1.68
N THR A 83 1.25 5.82 2.89
CA THR A 83 2.54 5.35 3.40
C THR A 83 3.07 4.16 2.59
N ALA A 84 2.20 3.23 2.18
CA ALA A 84 2.56 2.11 1.33
C ALA A 84 3.02 2.56 -0.07
N ILE A 85 2.33 3.53 -0.69
CA ILE A 85 2.73 4.14 -1.96
C ILE A 85 4.13 4.75 -1.85
N ALA A 86 4.38 5.54 -0.81
CA ALA A 86 5.68 6.14 -0.57
C ALA A 86 6.79 5.09 -0.38
N ALA A 87 6.49 3.99 0.34
CA ALA A 87 7.45 2.90 0.54
C ALA A 87 7.80 2.18 -0.78
N PHE A 88 6.82 1.93 -1.67
CA PHE A 88 7.09 1.33 -2.97
C PHE A 88 7.80 2.29 -3.93
N GLN A 89 7.48 3.58 -3.93
CA GLN A 89 8.21 4.59 -4.71
C GLN A 89 9.68 4.63 -4.29
N GLU A 90 9.94 4.73 -3.00
CA GLU A 90 11.30 4.73 -2.46
C GLU A 90 12.04 3.43 -2.79
N PHE A 91 11.37 2.27 -2.77
CA PHE A 91 11.96 1.01 -3.20
C PHE A 91 12.36 1.05 -4.69
N LEU A 92 11.47 1.53 -5.57
CA LEU A 92 11.72 1.61 -7.01
C LEU A 92 12.85 2.60 -7.36
N ASP A 93 12.97 3.69 -6.61
CA ASP A 93 14.01 4.69 -6.78
C ASP A 93 15.39 4.14 -6.34
N LEU A 94 15.44 3.42 -5.23
CA LEU A 94 16.67 2.84 -4.69
C LEU A 94 17.15 1.61 -5.46
N TYR A 95 16.23 0.81 -5.99
CA TYR A 95 16.51 -0.47 -6.63
C TYR A 95 15.84 -0.57 -8.01
N PRO A 96 16.27 0.25 -9.01
CA PRO A 96 15.64 0.30 -10.33
C PRO A 96 15.74 -1.01 -11.12
N ASP A 97 16.72 -1.84 -10.82
CA ASP A 97 16.96 -3.15 -11.46
C ASP A 97 16.56 -4.33 -10.58
N ALA A 98 15.80 -4.08 -9.51
CA ALA A 98 15.36 -5.12 -8.58
C ALA A 98 14.54 -6.20 -9.27
N ARG A 99 14.74 -7.45 -8.84
CA ARG A 99 13.94 -8.59 -9.31
C ARG A 99 12.45 -8.40 -9.01
N LEU A 100 12.12 -7.73 -7.91
CA LEU A 100 10.75 -7.49 -7.44
C LEU A 100 10.14 -6.19 -8.02
N LYS A 101 10.84 -5.48 -8.91
CA LYS A 101 10.39 -4.22 -9.52
C LYS A 101 8.98 -4.30 -10.09
N GLN A 102 8.71 -5.33 -10.91
CA GLN A 102 7.39 -5.48 -11.55
C GLN A 102 6.27 -5.69 -10.53
N GLN A 103 6.56 -6.45 -9.48
CA GLN A 103 5.58 -6.68 -8.40
C GLN A 103 5.33 -5.39 -7.62
N ALA A 104 6.40 -4.66 -7.24
CA ALA A 104 6.28 -3.37 -6.57
C ALA A 104 5.47 -2.36 -7.40
N THR A 105 5.72 -2.29 -8.71
CA THR A 105 4.95 -1.43 -9.62
C THR A 105 3.47 -1.82 -9.67
N ASN A 106 3.16 -3.10 -9.76
CA ASN A 106 1.78 -3.57 -9.76
C ASN A 106 1.06 -3.25 -8.44
N ARG A 107 1.76 -3.39 -7.29
CA ARG A 107 1.21 -3.01 -5.98
C ARG A 107 0.96 -1.51 -5.88
N LEU A 108 1.91 -0.71 -6.39
CA LEU A 108 1.77 0.74 -6.42
C LEU A 108 0.53 1.17 -7.21
N PHE A 109 0.30 0.62 -8.40
CA PHE A 109 -0.92 0.90 -9.17
C PHE A 109 -2.18 0.48 -8.42
N ALA A 110 -2.20 -0.70 -7.80
CA ALA A 110 -3.35 -1.16 -7.04
C ALA A 110 -3.69 -0.24 -5.85
N LEU A 111 -2.68 0.34 -5.18
CA LEU A 111 -2.88 1.32 -4.10
C LEU A 111 -3.40 2.66 -4.64
N GLN A 112 -2.92 3.09 -5.80
CA GLN A 112 -3.40 4.29 -6.47
C GLN A 112 -4.87 4.13 -6.89
N ASP A 113 -5.23 2.98 -7.47
CA ASP A 113 -6.63 2.66 -7.81
C ASP A 113 -7.56 2.72 -6.59
N LEU A 114 -7.06 2.28 -5.43
CA LEU A 114 -7.82 2.33 -4.16
C LEU A 114 -8.10 3.78 -3.71
N LEU A 115 -7.14 4.69 -3.91
CA LEU A 115 -7.34 6.12 -3.64
C LEU A 115 -8.33 6.75 -4.64
N VAL A 116 -8.22 6.43 -5.93
CA VAL A 116 -9.16 6.88 -6.96
C VAL A 116 -10.58 6.37 -6.66
N GLU A 117 -10.70 5.11 -6.23
CA GLU A 117 -12.00 4.54 -5.82
C GLU A 117 -12.62 5.29 -4.65
N LYS A 118 -11.81 5.74 -3.68
CA LYS A 118 -12.29 6.59 -2.57
C LYS A 118 -12.90 7.89 -3.09
N GLU A 119 -12.18 8.60 -3.96
CA GLU A 119 -12.64 9.86 -4.52
C GLU A 119 -13.90 9.66 -5.38
N TYR A 120 -13.95 8.61 -6.18
CA TYR A 120 -15.13 8.24 -6.94
C TYR A 120 -16.36 7.99 -6.03
N LYS A 121 -16.18 7.23 -4.95
CA LYS A 121 -17.27 6.96 -3.99
C LYS A 121 -17.73 8.23 -3.29
N SER A 122 -16.82 9.15 -3.00
CA SER A 122 -17.14 10.46 -2.42
C SER A 122 -17.94 11.33 -3.40
N ALA A 123 -17.48 11.44 -4.64
CA ALA A 123 -18.19 12.18 -5.69
C ALA A 123 -19.59 11.61 -5.96
N LYS A 124 -19.68 10.25 -6.01
CA LYS A 124 -20.97 9.56 -6.18
C LYS A 124 -21.92 9.84 -5.01
N LEU A 125 -21.44 9.87 -3.78
CA LEU A 125 -22.26 10.22 -2.62
C LEU A 125 -22.87 11.62 -2.76
N TYR A 126 -22.07 12.62 -3.14
CA TYR A 126 -22.58 13.98 -3.38
C TYR A 126 -23.61 14.03 -4.52
N PHE A 127 -23.39 13.28 -5.59
CA PHE A 127 -24.35 13.17 -6.69
C PHE A 127 -25.68 12.57 -6.22
N ASP A 128 -25.63 11.45 -5.49
CA ASP A 128 -26.81 10.77 -4.96
C ASP A 128 -27.56 11.67 -3.96
N MET A 129 -26.86 12.40 -3.09
CA MET A 129 -27.45 13.39 -2.19
C MET A 129 -28.15 14.51 -2.95
N GLY A 130 -27.55 15.02 -4.02
CA GLY A 130 -28.18 16.03 -4.89
C GLY A 130 -29.47 15.53 -5.54
N THR A 131 -29.49 14.25 -5.91
CA THR A 131 -30.65 13.60 -6.53
C THR A 131 -31.80 13.42 -5.54
N TYR A 132 -31.54 13.00 -4.30
CA TYR A 132 -32.58 12.72 -3.30
C TYR A 132 -33.03 13.92 -2.52
N PHE A 133 -32.13 14.84 -2.17
CA PHE A 133 -32.43 15.98 -1.30
C PHE A 133 -32.47 17.31 -2.05
N GLY A 134 -32.09 17.35 -3.32
CA GLY A 134 -31.95 18.57 -4.09
C GLY A 134 -30.93 19.54 -3.47
N ASN A 135 -31.04 20.81 -3.82
CA ASN A 135 -30.19 21.88 -3.26
C ASN A 135 -30.76 22.49 -1.95
N CYS A 136 -31.64 21.76 -1.26
CA CYS A 136 -32.42 22.31 -0.14
C CYS A 136 -31.68 22.31 1.21
N THR A 137 -30.42 21.94 1.28
CA THR A 137 -29.66 22.02 2.51
C THR A 137 -28.93 23.35 2.61
N SER A 138 -29.02 23.99 3.75
CA SER A 138 -28.42 25.31 4.07
C SER A 138 -26.88 25.36 3.98
N GLY A 139 -26.24 24.38 3.38
CA GLY A 139 -24.79 24.18 3.34
C GLY A 139 -24.14 24.14 1.96
N GLY A 140 -24.85 24.30 0.86
CA GLY A 140 -24.27 24.34 -0.47
C GLY A 140 -24.95 23.43 -1.51
N ASN A 141 -24.45 23.49 -2.73
CA ASN A 141 -24.95 22.71 -3.86
C ASN A 141 -24.19 21.35 -3.93
N ASN A 142 -24.91 20.26 -3.66
CA ASN A 142 -24.33 18.91 -3.70
C ASN A 142 -23.75 18.55 -5.07
N TYR A 143 -24.33 19.03 -6.17
CA TYR A 143 -23.78 18.82 -7.51
C TYR A 143 -22.48 19.59 -7.74
N GLU A 144 -22.33 20.79 -7.20
CA GLU A 144 -21.06 21.53 -7.22
C GLU A 144 -19.99 20.79 -6.42
N ALA A 145 -20.34 20.26 -5.24
CA ALA A 145 -19.44 19.44 -4.45
C ALA A 145 -18.99 18.18 -5.22
N CYS A 146 -19.92 17.52 -5.92
CA CYS A 146 -19.58 16.38 -6.78
C CYS A 146 -18.60 16.77 -7.90
N ILE A 147 -18.84 17.89 -8.59
CA ILE A 147 -17.98 18.40 -9.66
C ILE A 147 -16.57 18.71 -9.13
N VAL A 148 -16.48 19.42 -8.00
CA VAL A 148 -15.19 19.77 -7.39
C VAL A 148 -14.42 18.51 -6.99
N THR A 149 -15.07 17.54 -6.35
CA THR A 149 -14.44 16.27 -5.94
C THR A 149 -13.93 15.51 -7.17
N ALA A 150 -14.73 15.39 -8.22
CA ALA A 150 -14.34 14.72 -9.46
C ALA A 150 -13.18 15.45 -10.16
N GLN A 151 -13.19 16.78 -10.20
CA GLN A 151 -12.09 17.57 -10.79
C GLN A 151 -10.78 17.41 -10.00
N ASN A 152 -10.86 17.39 -8.68
CA ASN A 152 -9.68 17.14 -7.84
C ASN A 152 -9.11 15.73 -8.09
N ALA A 153 -9.97 14.72 -8.15
CA ALA A 153 -9.53 13.36 -8.47
C ALA A 153 -8.83 13.28 -9.82
N LEU A 154 -9.35 13.90 -10.86
CA LEU A 154 -8.73 13.94 -12.20
C LEU A 154 -7.40 14.71 -12.21
N LYS A 155 -7.22 15.69 -11.33
CA LYS A 155 -5.99 16.46 -11.19
C LYS A 155 -4.90 15.67 -10.44
N ASP A 156 -5.32 14.99 -9.37
CA ASP A 156 -4.39 14.27 -8.49
C ASP A 156 -3.98 12.91 -9.08
N TYR A 157 -4.83 12.31 -9.94
CA TYR A 157 -4.60 11.01 -10.58
C TYR A 157 -4.83 11.10 -12.11
N PRO A 158 -3.87 11.66 -12.88
CA PRO A 158 -4.04 12.01 -14.30
C PRO A 158 -3.82 10.84 -15.28
N TYR A 159 -4.14 9.57 -14.95
CA TYR A 159 -4.00 8.41 -15.86
C TYR A 159 -5.32 7.72 -16.16
#